data_3f16f0583492b4ca55bc3e8118eefe6f
#
_entry.id   3f16f0583492b4ca55bc3e8118eefe6f
#
_cell.length_a   1.000
_cell.length_b   1.000
_cell.length_c   1.000
_cell.angle_alpha   90.00
_cell.angle_beta   90.00
_cell.angle_gamma   90.00
#
_symmetry.space_group_name_H-M   'P 1'
#
loop_
_entity.id
_entity.type
_entity.pdbx_description
1 polymer ?
#
loop_
_entity_poly.entity_id
_entity_poly.type
_entity_poly.pdbx_seq_one_letter_code
_entity_poly.pdbx_strand_id
1 'polypeptide(L)'
;MERDKKNSSYVLDLDYWKDYITMHNVLACELSYSLIYNNIRPEKIEEALATVGLTRLPNRFLLIQVDDYYNYSSKMQITQEFYQKTVLINLLRDCMDKLGLKGFMANLVGIDKIICFLCCDEEEKKDIHAYLSGITERFKEEIRSHSDYTISICISRRCSRIWQYSQMQPKMDQALNKSYFSGKEFSIFLEDMELPLPEKEMDLGGFYPEFMAAFSRGNRQRTEIL
;
A
#
# COMPACT_ATOMS: atom_id res chain seq x y z
N MET A 1 33.79 6.91 -36.85
CA MET A 1 32.50 7.63 -36.85
C MET A 1 31.25 6.76 -36.66
N GLU A 2 31.35 5.42 -36.64
CA GLU A 2 30.20 4.52 -36.41
C GLU A 2 29.96 4.10 -34.95
N ARG A 3 30.97 4.27 -34.06
CA ARG A 3 30.80 3.93 -32.62
C ARG A 3 29.97 4.94 -31.83
N ASP A 4 29.94 6.21 -32.23
CA ASP A 4 29.18 7.24 -31.51
C ASP A 4 27.67 7.21 -31.80
N LYS A 5 27.25 6.69 -32.99
CA LYS A 5 25.82 6.55 -33.30
C LYS A 5 25.13 5.46 -32.53
N LYS A 6 25.84 4.34 -32.16
CA LYS A 6 25.26 3.26 -31.35
C LYS A 6 25.05 3.67 -29.92
N ASN A 7 25.94 4.45 -29.33
CA ASN A 7 25.77 4.95 -27.96
C ASN A 7 24.64 5.98 -27.83
N SER A 8 24.38 6.77 -28.87
CA SER A 8 23.30 7.76 -28.87
C SER A 8 21.91 7.11 -28.90
N SER A 9 21.72 5.97 -29.58
CA SER A 9 20.42 5.28 -29.62
C SER A 9 20.09 4.59 -28.28
N TYR A 10 21.09 4.02 -27.60
CA TYR A 10 20.88 3.39 -26.30
C TYR A 10 20.60 4.40 -25.18
N VAL A 11 21.18 5.60 -25.25
CA VAL A 11 20.94 6.68 -24.28
C VAL A 11 19.53 7.23 -24.45
N LEU A 12 19.04 7.40 -25.68
CA LEU A 12 17.67 7.85 -25.96
C LEU A 12 16.62 6.83 -25.49
N ASP A 13 16.88 5.51 -25.67
CA ASP A 13 16.00 4.46 -25.20
C ASP A 13 15.93 4.42 -23.66
N LEU A 14 17.05 4.60 -22.97
CA LEU A 14 17.10 4.60 -21.50
C LEU A 14 16.33 5.80 -20.89
N ASP A 15 16.45 6.98 -21.48
CA ASP A 15 15.71 8.15 -21.02
C ASP A 15 14.21 8.01 -21.31
N TYR A 16 13.84 7.48 -22.47
CA TYR A 16 12.45 7.16 -22.78
C TYR A 16 11.82 6.17 -21.77
N TRP A 17 12.53 5.10 -21.41
CA TRP A 17 12.04 4.15 -20.43
C TRP A 17 11.94 4.74 -19.01
N LYS A 18 12.87 5.62 -18.62
CA LYS A 18 12.79 6.34 -17.35
C LYS A 18 11.57 7.25 -17.28
N ASP A 19 11.32 8.01 -18.35
CA ASP A 19 10.15 8.90 -18.44
C ASP A 19 8.85 8.11 -18.44
N TYR A 20 8.80 6.98 -19.16
CA TYR A 20 7.64 6.07 -19.19
C TYR A 20 7.37 5.48 -17.81
N ILE A 21 8.37 4.93 -17.12
CA ILE A 21 8.23 4.37 -15.77
C ILE A 21 7.80 5.44 -14.79
N THR A 22 8.37 6.64 -14.87
CA THR A 22 8.02 7.76 -13.99
C THR A 22 6.58 8.19 -14.20
N MET A 23 6.14 8.35 -15.45
CA MET A 23 4.77 8.73 -15.78
C MET A 23 3.78 7.65 -15.35
N HIS A 24 4.09 6.36 -15.57
CA HIS A 24 3.24 5.25 -15.13
C HIS A 24 3.08 5.22 -13.62
N ASN A 25 4.14 5.49 -12.86
CA ASN A 25 4.08 5.57 -11.41
C ASN A 25 3.20 6.73 -10.93
N VAL A 26 3.30 7.90 -11.56
CA VAL A 26 2.45 9.06 -11.23
C VAL A 26 0.97 8.73 -11.50
N LEU A 27 0.67 8.18 -12.67
CA LEU A 27 -0.70 7.81 -13.03
C LEU A 27 -1.27 6.72 -12.10
N ALA A 28 -0.47 5.74 -11.71
CA ALA A 28 -0.87 4.74 -10.73
C ALA A 28 -1.17 5.36 -9.36
N CYS A 29 -0.37 6.31 -8.90
CA CYS A 29 -0.63 7.04 -7.67
C CYS A 29 -1.92 7.86 -7.75
N GLU A 30 -2.10 8.66 -8.80
CA GLU A 30 -3.32 9.46 -9.02
C GLU A 30 -4.58 8.59 -9.07
N LEU A 31 -4.51 7.45 -9.78
CA LEU A 31 -5.64 6.51 -9.82
C LEU A 31 -5.92 5.91 -8.44
N SER A 32 -4.88 5.50 -7.70
CA SER A 32 -5.05 4.93 -6.36
C SER A 32 -5.73 5.91 -5.41
N TYR A 33 -5.33 7.18 -5.42
CA TYR A 33 -5.99 8.23 -4.65
C TYR A 33 -7.44 8.42 -5.08
N SER A 34 -7.68 8.45 -6.39
CA SER A 34 -9.03 8.62 -6.93
C SER A 34 -9.97 7.49 -6.51
N LEU A 35 -9.49 6.26 -6.45
CA LEU A 35 -10.26 5.11 -5.97
C LEU A 35 -10.48 5.16 -4.45
N ILE A 36 -9.43 5.40 -3.67
CA ILE A 36 -9.50 5.40 -2.20
C ILE A 36 -10.36 6.53 -1.65
N TYR A 37 -10.26 7.71 -2.24
CA TYR A 37 -11.06 8.86 -1.81
C TYR A 37 -12.40 8.99 -2.53
N ASN A 38 -12.73 8.04 -3.41
CA ASN A 38 -13.97 8.00 -4.19
C ASN A 38 -14.25 9.33 -4.92
N ASN A 39 -13.21 9.91 -5.51
CA ASN A 39 -13.28 11.21 -6.19
C ASN A 39 -13.15 11.12 -7.72
N ILE A 40 -13.23 9.92 -8.29
CA ILE A 40 -13.22 9.72 -9.73
C ILE A 40 -14.63 9.82 -10.30
N ARG A 41 -14.78 10.53 -11.42
CA ARG A 41 -16.03 10.59 -12.15
C ARG A 41 -16.31 9.26 -12.85
N PRO A 42 -17.55 8.71 -12.76
CA PRO A 42 -17.87 7.42 -13.34
C PRO A 42 -17.51 7.29 -14.83
N GLU A 43 -17.72 8.35 -15.62
CA GLU A 43 -17.41 8.40 -17.05
C GLU A 43 -15.90 8.40 -17.37
N LYS A 44 -15.05 8.63 -16.39
CA LYS A 44 -13.58 8.66 -16.53
C LYS A 44 -12.88 7.39 -16.04
N ILE A 45 -13.64 6.43 -15.50
CA ILE A 45 -13.07 5.24 -14.87
C ILE A 45 -12.34 4.38 -15.88
N GLU A 46 -12.95 4.11 -17.05
CA GLU A 46 -12.35 3.27 -18.08
C GLU A 46 -11.06 3.87 -18.63
N GLU A 47 -11.07 5.20 -18.90
CA GLU A 47 -9.89 5.93 -19.34
C GLU A 47 -8.78 5.85 -18.28
N ALA A 48 -9.11 6.08 -17.01
CA ALA A 48 -8.15 6.03 -15.92
C ALA A 48 -7.56 4.62 -15.71
N LEU A 49 -8.38 3.57 -15.79
CA LEU A 49 -7.90 2.18 -15.70
C LEU A 49 -6.97 1.82 -16.86
N ALA A 50 -7.28 2.29 -18.07
CA ALA A 50 -6.44 2.05 -19.25
C ALA A 50 -5.02 2.64 -19.08
N THR A 51 -4.84 3.72 -18.30
CA THR A 51 -3.51 4.31 -18.05
C THR A 51 -2.58 3.39 -17.26
N VAL A 52 -3.13 2.44 -16.50
CA VAL A 52 -2.39 1.42 -15.75
C VAL A 52 -2.54 0.02 -16.37
N GLY A 53 -2.99 -0.06 -17.62
CA GLY A 53 -3.12 -1.32 -18.37
C GLY A 53 -4.28 -2.20 -17.93
N LEU A 54 -5.29 -1.68 -17.26
CA LEU A 54 -6.47 -2.42 -16.81
C LEU A 54 -7.69 -2.13 -17.69
N THR A 55 -8.51 -3.16 -17.87
CA THR A 55 -9.79 -3.08 -18.61
C THR A 55 -11.01 -3.19 -17.72
N ARG A 56 -10.81 -3.49 -16.42
CA ARG A 56 -11.88 -3.60 -15.43
C ARG A 56 -11.40 -3.11 -14.06
N LEU A 57 -12.35 -2.77 -13.20
CA LEU A 57 -12.05 -2.41 -11.83
C LEU A 57 -11.36 -3.58 -11.10
N PRO A 58 -10.28 -3.31 -10.35
CA PRO A 58 -9.71 -4.29 -9.43
C PRO A 58 -10.77 -4.77 -8.44
N ASN A 59 -10.86 -6.06 -8.21
CA ASN A 59 -11.84 -6.60 -7.26
C ASN A 59 -11.24 -6.93 -5.88
N ARG A 60 -9.92 -6.80 -5.75
CA ARG A 60 -9.19 -6.92 -4.48
C ARG A 60 -8.12 -5.83 -4.41
N PHE A 61 -7.75 -5.44 -3.20
CA PHE A 61 -6.54 -4.68 -2.98
C PHE A 61 -5.85 -5.11 -1.68
N LEU A 62 -4.55 -4.92 -1.67
CA LEU A 62 -3.68 -5.22 -0.56
C LEU A 62 -3.16 -3.89 -0.01
N LEU A 63 -3.26 -3.71 1.29
CA LEU A 63 -2.55 -2.64 1.98
C LEU A 63 -1.29 -3.25 2.60
N ILE A 64 -0.14 -2.82 2.12
CA ILE A 64 1.17 -3.34 2.49
C ILE A 64 1.85 -2.31 3.37
N GLN A 65 2.22 -2.70 4.57
CA GLN A 65 2.97 -1.86 5.51
C GLN A 65 4.40 -2.36 5.61
N VAL A 66 5.36 -1.47 5.50
CA VAL A 66 6.77 -1.78 5.79
C VAL A 66 6.97 -1.76 7.29
N ASP A 67 7.35 -2.91 7.85
CA ASP A 67 7.52 -3.07 9.29
C ASP A 67 8.69 -2.21 9.79
N ASP A 68 8.54 -1.61 10.97
CA ASP A 68 9.54 -0.75 11.61
C ASP A 68 10.09 0.39 10.73
N TYR A 69 9.37 0.78 9.69
CA TYR A 69 9.83 1.79 8.74
C TYR A 69 10.30 3.09 9.41
N TYR A 70 9.62 3.51 10.47
CA TYR A 70 9.98 4.70 11.24
C TYR A 70 11.39 4.60 11.83
N ASN A 71 11.78 3.44 12.35
CA ASN A 71 13.12 3.23 12.91
C ASN A 71 14.23 3.29 11.84
N TYR A 72 13.91 2.87 10.60
CA TYR A 72 14.83 2.98 9.47
C TYR A 72 14.88 4.40 8.93
N SER A 73 13.70 4.99 8.69
CA SER A 73 13.59 6.30 8.06
C SER A 73 14.12 7.44 8.91
N SER A 74 14.02 7.36 10.24
CA SER A 74 14.52 8.38 11.16
C SER A 74 16.02 8.67 11.02
N LYS A 75 16.78 7.76 10.39
CA LYS A 75 18.23 7.88 10.15
C LYS A 75 18.55 8.27 8.71
N MET A 76 17.54 8.42 7.85
CA MET A 76 17.68 8.69 6.43
C MET A 76 17.39 10.15 6.09
N GLN A 77 17.98 10.62 5.00
CA GLN A 77 17.53 11.85 4.35
C GLN A 77 16.23 11.56 3.58
N ILE A 78 15.36 12.56 3.44
CA ILE A 78 14.06 12.43 2.76
C ILE A 78 14.18 11.85 1.34
N THR A 79 15.24 12.20 0.61
CA THR A 79 15.51 11.64 -0.72
C THR A 79 15.84 10.15 -0.70
N GLN A 80 16.51 9.68 0.37
CA GLN A 80 16.82 8.28 0.56
C GLN A 80 15.56 7.48 0.92
N GLU A 81 14.66 8.04 1.73
CA GLU A 81 13.36 7.44 2.03
C GLU A 81 12.54 7.19 0.76
N PHE A 82 12.39 8.21 -0.09
CA PHE A 82 11.68 8.08 -1.37
C PHE A 82 12.32 7.05 -2.28
N TYR A 83 13.64 7.02 -2.34
CA TYR A 83 14.36 6.04 -3.15
C TYR A 83 14.11 4.62 -2.65
N GLN A 84 14.26 4.37 -1.35
CA GLN A 84 14.02 3.05 -0.76
C GLN A 84 12.59 2.56 -1.00
N LYS A 85 11.60 3.42 -0.81
CA LYS A 85 10.21 3.06 -1.06
C LYS A 85 9.95 2.75 -2.55
N THR A 86 10.58 3.49 -3.45
CA THR A 86 10.51 3.21 -4.89
C THR A 86 11.13 1.85 -5.21
N VAL A 87 12.25 1.50 -4.59
CA VAL A 87 12.88 0.18 -4.74
C VAL A 87 11.93 -0.94 -4.28
N LEU A 88 11.32 -0.79 -3.11
CA LEU A 88 10.35 -1.78 -2.60
C LEU A 88 9.14 -1.94 -3.53
N ILE A 89 8.59 -0.85 -4.05
CA ILE A 89 7.47 -0.91 -5.02
C ILE A 89 7.90 -1.64 -6.29
N ASN A 90 9.10 -1.39 -6.80
CA ASN A 90 9.59 -2.05 -8.01
C ASN A 90 9.81 -3.55 -7.77
N LEU A 91 10.38 -3.96 -6.64
CA LEU A 91 10.51 -5.38 -6.27
C LEU A 91 9.16 -6.09 -6.23
N LEU A 92 8.17 -5.47 -5.60
CA LEU A 92 6.82 -6.03 -5.53
C LEU A 92 6.13 -6.08 -6.90
N ARG A 93 6.38 -5.08 -7.76
CA ARG A 93 5.86 -5.06 -9.14
C ARG A 93 6.48 -6.18 -9.97
N ASP A 94 7.80 -6.34 -9.90
CA ASP A 94 8.49 -7.45 -10.59
C ASP A 94 7.97 -8.81 -10.11
N CYS A 95 7.65 -8.92 -8.82
CA CYS A 95 7.01 -10.12 -8.27
C CYS A 95 5.61 -10.33 -8.84
N MET A 96 4.79 -9.27 -8.97
CA MET A 96 3.48 -9.35 -9.62
C MET A 96 3.59 -9.86 -11.06
N ASP A 97 4.53 -9.31 -11.83
CA ASP A 97 4.76 -9.68 -13.22
C ASP A 97 5.19 -11.14 -13.35
N LYS A 98 6.13 -11.60 -12.50
CA LYS A 98 6.55 -13.01 -12.41
C LYS A 98 5.39 -13.96 -12.11
N LEU A 99 4.43 -13.51 -11.28
CA LEU A 99 3.23 -14.28 -10.91
C LEU A 99 2.09 -14.14 -11.94
N GLY A 100 2.26 -13.33 -12.98
CA GLY A 100 1.22 -13.07 -13.98
C GLY A 100 -0.02 -12.38 -13.42
N LEU A 101 0.12 -11.60 -12.34
CA LEU A 101 -0.99 -10.91 -11.69
C LEU A 101 -1.39 -9.67 -12.49
N LYS A 102 -2.68 -9.52 -12.72
CA LYS A 102 -3.24 -8.30 -13.32
C LYS A 102 -3.57 -7.31 -12.22
N GLY A 103 -2.96 -6.14 -12.28
CA GLY A 103 -3.15 -5.12 -11.26
C GLY A 103 -2.14 -3.99 -11.39
N PHE A 104 -2.11 -3.13 -10.40
CA PHE A 104 -1.11 -2.06 -10.30
C PHE A 104 -0.76 -1.78 -8.85
N MET A 105 0.42 -1.23 -8.65
CA MET A 105 0.90 -0.78 -7.35
C MET A 105 1.12 0.72 -7.33
N ALA A 106 0.86 1.31 -6.18
CA ALA A 106 1.08 2.72 -5.95
C ALA A 106 1.61 2.98 -4.54
N ASN A 107 2.30 4.10 -4.43
CA ASN A 107 2.64 4.67 -3.15
C ASN A 107 1.39 5.27 -2.50
N LEU A 108 1.08 4.92 -1.28
CA LEU A 108 0.01 5.58 -0.53
C LEU A 108 0.57 6.74 0.30
N VAL A 109 -0.26 7.75 0.53
CA VAL A 109 0.10 8.84 1.46
C VAL A 109 0.30 8.26 2.84
N GLY A 110 1.51 8.36 3.30
CA GLY A 110 2.00 7.72 4.49
C GLY A 110 3.39 7.17 4.19
N ILE A 111 4.28 7.29 5.13
CA ILE A 111 5.69 7.04 4.90
C ILE A 111 5.95 5.54 4.71
N ASP A 112 5.11 4.68 5.32
CA ASP A 112 5.32 3.26 5.51
C ASP A 112 4.39 2.35 4.66
N LYS A 113 3.51 2.91 3.81
CA LYS A 113 2.46 2.12 3.14
C LYS A 113 2.54 2.13 1.63
N ILE A 114 2.28 0.95 1.07
CA ILE A 114 2.15 0.69 -0.36
C ILE A 114 0.77 0.06 -0.57
N ILE A 115 0.10 0.41 -1.66
CA ILE A 115 -1.15 -0.21 -2.04
C ILE A 115 -0.98 -1.00 -3.34
N CYS A 116 -1.57 -2.19 -3.38
CA CYS A 116 -1.59 -3.05 -4.55
C CYS A 116 -3.04 -3.38 -4.91
N PHE A 117 -3.49 -2.96 -6.08
CA PHE A 117 -4.80 -3.31 -6.61
C PHE A 117 -4.68 -4.52 -7.52
N LEU A 118 -5.58 -5.50 -7.36
CA LEU A 118 -5.56 -6.77 -8.08
C LEU A 118 -6.90 -7.04 -8.78
N CYS A 119 -6.82 -7.54 -10.00
CA CYS A 119 -7.93 -8.11 -10.74
C CYS A 119 -7.88 -9.64 -10.61
N CYS A 120 -8.51 -10.19 -9.58
CA CYS A 120 -8.55 -11.63 -9.35
C CYS A 120 -9.74 -12.27 -10.09
N ASP A 121 -9.52 -13.39 -10.79
CA ASP A 121 -10.57 -14.21 -11.37
C ASP A 121 -11.02 -15.25 -10.33
N GLU A 122 -11.85 -14.78 -9.37
CA GLU A 122 -12.24 -15.56 -8.18
C GLU A 122 -13.09 -16.77 -8.54
N GLU A 123 -13.85 -16.71 -9.63
CA GLU A 123 -14.70 -17.81 -10.11
C GLU A 123 -13.87 -19.01 -10.59
N GLU A 124 -12.63 -18.77 -11.03
CA GLU A 124 -11.69 -19.81 -11.46
C GLU A 124 -10.90 -20.41 -10.29
N LYS A 125 -10.94 -19.80 -9.11
CA LYS A 125 -10.16 -20.23 -7.96
C LYS A 125 -11.03 -21.03 -6.99
N LYS A 126 -10.64 -22.29 -6.74
CA LYS A 126 -11.34 -23.16 -5.78
C LYS A 126 -11.24 -22.63 -4.36
N ASP A 127 -10.12 -22.00 -4.01
CA ASP A 127 -9.85 -21.40 -2.70
C ASP A 127 -9.16 -20.06 -2.89
N ILE A 128 -9.93 -19.00 -2.79
CA ILE A 128 -9.42 -17.63 -2.95
C ILE A 128 -8.51 -17.23 -1.79
N HIS A 129 -8.76 -17.71 -0.57
CA HIS A 129 -7.92 -17.44 0.60
C HIS A 129 -6.54 -18.06 0.43
N ALA A 130 -6.45 -19.32 0.06
CA ALA A 130 -5.18 -19.98 -0.20
C ALA A 130 -4.42 -19.30 -1.35
N TYR A 131 -5.11 -18.88 -2.41
CA TYR A 131 -4.51 -18.16 -3.54
C TYR A 131 -3.92 -16.82 -3.11
N LEU A 132 -4.69 -15.99 -2.39
CA LEU A 132 -4.24 -14.67 -1.92
C LEU A 132 -3.14 -14.80 -0.86
N SER A 133 -3.22 -15.79 0.03
CA SER A 133 -2.13 -16.11 0.97
C SER A 133 -0.84 -16.46 0.23
N GLY A 134 -0.92 -17.25 -0.84
CA GLY A 134 0.23 -17.57 -1.67
C GLY A 134 0.88 -16.33 -2.28
N ILE A 135 0.08 -15.37 -2.74
CA ILE A 135 0.58 -14.08 -3.28
C ILE A 135 1.30 -13.30 -2.17
N THR A 136 0.68 -13.16 -0.98
CA THR A 136 1.29 -12.39 0.11
C THR A 136 2.58 -12.99 0.61
N GLU A 137 2.68 -14.32 0.69
CA GLU A 137 3.93 -14.99 1.05
C GLU A 137 5.03 -14.75 -0.01
N ARG A 138 4.71 -14.79 -1.31
CA ARG A 138 5.67 -14.46 -2.36
C ARG A 138 6.15 -13.00 -2.28
N PHE A 139 5.27 -12.07 -1.96
CA PHE A 139 5.65 -10.68 -1.75
C PHE A 139 6.62 -10.53 -0.57
N LYS A 140 6.35 -11.19 0.56
CA LYS A 140 7.26 -11.20 1.70
C LYS A 140 8.62 -11.82 1.38
N GLU A 141 8.62 -12.96 0.69
CA GLU A 141 9.85 -13.63 0.25
C GLU A 141 10.68 -12.72 -0.67
N GLU A 142 10.05 -12.05 -1.65
CA GLU A 142 10.74 -11.15 -2.58
C GLU A 142 11.38 -9.97 -1.83
N ILE A 143 10.67 -9.35 -0.91
CA ILE A 143 11.21 -8.25 -0.09
C ILE A 143 12.36 -8.74 0.79
N ARG A 144 12.19 -9.85 1.50
CA ARG A 144 13.20 -10.42 2.42
C ARG A 144 14.47 -10.85 1.68
N SER A 145 14.36 -11.31 0.45
CA SER A 145 15.51 -11.77 -0.33
C SER A 145 16.35 -10.63 -0.92
N HIS A 146 15.77 -9.42 -1.05
CA HIS A 146 16.41 -8.29 -1.71
C HIS A 146 16.60 -7.06 -0.81
N SER A 147 16.16 -7.11 0.44
CA SER A 147 16.27 -6.01 1.39
C SER A 147 16.27 -6.48 2.83
N ASP A 148 16.66 -5.59 3.75
CA ASP A 148 16.57 -5.82 5.19
C ASP A 148 15.17 -5.49 5.76
N TYR A 149 14.23 -5.10 4.89
CA TYR A 149 12.86 -4.80 5.28
C TYR A 149 12.02 -6.06 5.38
N THR A 150 11.02 -5.99 6.24
CA THR A 150 9.89 -6.92 6.28
C THR A 150 8.60 -6.17 6.01
N ILE A 151 7.57 -6.88 5.57
CA ILE A 151 6.27 -6.29 5.27
C ILE A 151 5.14 -7.08 5.90
N SER A 152 4.16 -6.35 6.40
CA SER A 152 2.88 -6.89 6.85
C SER A 152 1.78 -6.48 5.86
N ILE A 153 0.83 -7.37 5.61
CA ILE A 153 -0.14 -7.19 4.52
C ILE A 153 -1.56 -7.41 5.04
N CYS A 154 -2.44 -6.45 4.78
CA CYS A 154 -3.87 -6.62 4.94
C CYS A 154 -4.53 -6.78 3.57
N ILE A 155 -5.39 -7.81 3.44
CA ILE A 155 -6.09 -8.18 2.22
C ILE A 155 -7.53 -7.70 2.33
N SER A 156 -8.01 -6.95 1.33
CA SER A 156 -9.37 -6.43 1.32
C SER A 156 -10.41 -7.53 1.13
N ARG A 157 -11.66 -7.24 1.49
CA ARG A 157 -12.82 -7.98 0.98
C ARG A 157 -12.94 -7.75 -0.53
N ARG A 158 -13.76 -8.59 -1.20
CA ARG A 158 -14.08 -8.38 -2.62
C ARG A 158 -14.75 -7.02 -2.83
N CYS A 159 -14.22 -6.24 -3.78
CA CYS A 159 -14.76 -4.98 -4.22
C CYS A 159 -15.48 -5.16 -5.58
N SER A 160 -16.68 -4.65 -5.69
CA SER A 160 -17.45 -4.63 -6.94
C SER A 160 -17.82 -3.20 -7.36
N ARG A 161 -17.61 -2.23 -6.49
CA ARG A 161 -17.98 -0.82 -6.70
C ARG A 161 -16.89 0.10 -6.12
N ILE A 162 -16.71 1.27 -6.75
CA ILE A 162 -15.66 2.23 -6.40
C ILE A 162 -15.73 2.68 -4.93
N TRP A 163 -16.91 3.02 -4.44
CA TRP A 163 -17.06 3.51 -3.07
C TRP A 163 -16.62 2.50 -2.00
N GLN A 164 -16.52 1.21 -2.34
CA GLN A 164 -16.06 0.19 -1.41
C GLN A 164 -14.57 0.33 -1.05
N TYR A 165 -13.74 0.84 -1.96
CA TYR A 165 -12.33 1.08 -1.65
C TYR A 165 -12.18 2.09 -0.53
N SER A 166 -12.89 3.22 -0.62
CA SER A 166 -12.86 4.28 0.40
C SER A 166 -13.37 3.82 1.76
N GLN A 167 -14.30 2.88 1.80
CA GLN A 167 -14.82 2.32 3.05
C GLN A 167 -13.90 1.26 3.67
N MET A 168 -13.18 0.50 2.83
CA MET A 168 -12.32 -0.59 3.31
C MET A 168 -10.94 -0.12 3.74
N GLN A 169 -10.36 0.86 3.05
CA GLN A 169 -9.00 1.31 3.32
C GLN A 169 -8.78 1.72 4.79
N PRO A 170 -9.63 2.52 5.44
CA PRO A 170 -9.46 2.87 6.86
C PRO A 170 -9.55 1.65 7.79
N LYS A 171 -10.40 0.67 7.44
CA LYS A 171 -10.53 -0.57 8.21
C LYS A 171 -9.28 -1.44 8.10
N MET A 172 -8.70 -1.52 6.89
CA MET A 172 -7.46 -2.24 6.65
C MET A 172 -6.29 -1.57 7.39
N ASP A 173 -6.26 -0.26 7.40
CA ASP A 173 -5.30 0.53 8.16
C ASP A 173 -5.40 0.25 9.66
N GLN A 174 -6.62 0.25 10.19
CA GLN A 174 -6.89 -0.12 11.58
C GLN A 174 -6.49 -1.58 11.88
N ALA A 175 -6.71 -2.50 10.92
CA ALA A 175 -6.32 -3.90 11.05
C ALA A 175 -4.79 -4.04 11.19
N LEU A 176 -4.02 -3.40 10.32
CA LEU A 176 -2.56 -3.38 10.38
C LEU A 176 -2.06 -2.77 11.69
N ASN A 177 -2.64 -1.65 12.12
CA ASN A 177 -2.25 -0.99 13.37
C ASN A 177 -2.56 -1.86 14.62
N LYS A 178 -3.70 -2.56 14.65
CA LYS A 178 -4.04 -3.48 15.75
C LYS A 178 -3.11 -4.69 15.82
N SER A 179 -2.70 -5.18 14.68
CA SER A 179 -1.82 -6.36 14.58
C SER A 179 -0.34 -6.04 14.87
N TYR A 180 -0.02 -4.78 15.13
CA TYR A 180 1.31 -4.38 15.60
C TYR A 180 1.77 -5.21 16.82
N PHE A 181 0.83 -5.64 17.67
CA PHE A 181 1.10 -6.53 18.81
C PHE A 181 1.30 -8.00 18.39
N SER A 182 0.98 -8.39 17.16
CA SER A 182 1.12 -9.76 16.66
C SER A 182 2.52 -10.07 16.10
N GLY A 183 3.39 -9.06 16.06
CA GLY A 183 4.73 -9.17 15.51
C GLY A 183 4.83 -8.63 14.08
N LYS A 184 5.90 -9.02 13.39
CA LYS A 184 6.19 -8.59 12.01
C LYS A 184 5.77 -9.67 11.01
N GLU A 185 5.74 -9.31 9.73
CA GLU A 185 5.52 -10.24 8.60
C GLU A 185 4.20 -11.02 8.66
N PHE A 186 3.13 -10.41 9.16
CA PHE A 186 1.83 -11.05 9.17
C PHE A 186 1.01 -10.75 7.91
N SER A 187 0.07 -11.64 7.60
CA SER A 187 -0.98 -11.41 6.60
C SER A 187 -2.35 -11.52 7.27
N ILE A 188 -3.24 -10.57 6.99
CA ILE A 188 -4.57 -10.53 7.56
C ILE A 188 -5.60 -10.39 6.45
N PHE A 189 -6.64 -11.21 6.49
CA PHE A 189 -7.83 -10.99 5.68
C PHE A 189 -8.82 -10.11 6.45
N LEU A 190 -9.25 -9.03 5.83
CA LEU A 190 -10.24 -8.14 6.43
C LEU A 190 -11.59 -8.86 6.66
N GLU A 191 -11.82 -9.96 5.93
CA GLU A 191 -13.00 -10.80 6.08
C GLU A 191 -13.02 -11.54 7.42
N ASP A 192 -11.86 -11.94 7.91
CA ASP A 192 -11.70 -12.72 9.15
C ASP A 192 -11.68 -11.84 10.40
N MET A 193 -11.60 -10.53 10.21
CA MET A 193 -11.63 -9.59 11.31
C MET A 193 -13.07 -9.19 11.65
N GLU A 194 -13.54 -9.61 12.80
CA GLU A 194 -14.61 -8.91 13.51
C GLU A 194 -14.01 -7.56 13.99
N LEU A 195 -14.02 -6.57 13.10
CA LEU A 195 -13.77 -5.22 13.56
C LEU A 195 -14.98 -4.84 14.43
N PRO A 196 -14.80 -4.60 15.73
CA PRO A 196 -15.89 -4.07 16.52
C PRO A 196 -16.35 -2.81 15.77
N LEU A 197 -17.66 -2.73 15.54
CA LEU A 197 -18.26 -1.43 15.17
C LEU A 197 -17.62 -0.42 16.13
N PRO A 198 -17.28 0.79 15.68
CA PRO A 198 -16.78 1.80 16.59
C PRO A 198 -17.82 1.88 17.71
N GLU A 199 -17.52 1.20 18.82
CA GLU A 199 -18.27 1.42 20.03
C GLU A 199 -18.14 2.91 20.27
N LYS A 200 -19.31 3.57 20.28
CA LYS A 200 -19.49 4.96 20.68
C LYS A 200 -18.20 5.74 20.72
N GLU A 201 -18.09 6.78 19.92
CA GLU A 201 -17.01 7.76 20.06
C GLU A 201 -16.57 7.74 21.52
N MET A 202 -15.37 7.23 21.77
CA MET A 202 -14.83 7.26 23.13
C MET A 202 -14.92 8.73 23.49
N ASP A 203 -15.77 9.08 24.44
CA ASP A 203 -15.94 10.45 24.89
C ASP A 203 -14.61 10.92 25.47
N LEU A 204 -13.74 11.36 24.57
CA LEU A 204 -12.45 11.96 24.91
C LEU A 204 -12.66 13.32 25.58
N GLY A 205 -13.91 13.81 25.68
CA GLY A 205 -14.26 15.09 26.27
C GLY A 205 -13.83 15.23 27.73
N GLY A 206 -13.87 14.12 28.50
CA GLY A 206 -13.34 14.10 29.87
C GLY A 206 -11.84 13.79 29.95
N PHE A 207 -11.35 12.92 29.08
CA PHE A 207 -9.95 12.47 29.09
C PHE A 207 -8.96 13.51 28.57
N TYR A 208 -9.32 14.19 27.48
CA TYR A 208 -8.42 15.13 26.81
C TYR A 208 -8.00 16.34 27.69
N PRO A 209 -8.92 17.00 28.43
CA PRO A 209 -8.54 18.08 29.33
C PRO A 209 -7.60 17.63 30.47
N GLU A 210 -7.85 16.45 31.06
CA GLU A 210 -6.99 15.92 32.14
C GLU A 210 -5.61 15.54 31.64
N PHE A 211 -5.52 14.90 30.47
CA PHE A 211 -4.26 14.57 29.79
C PHE A 211 -3.47 15.84 29.49
N MET A 212 -4.11 16.83 28.85
CA MET A 212 -3.46 18.11 28.51
C MET A 212 -3.01 18.89 29.76
N ALA A 213 -3.79 18.84 30.85
CA ALA A 213 -3.41 19.46 32.12
C ALA A 213 -2.23 18.75 32.80
N ALA A 214 -2.14 17.43 32.71
CA ALA A 214 -1.02 16.65 33.21
C ALA A 214 0.24 16.87 32.35
N PHE A 215 0.09 16.91 31.04
CA PHE A 215 1.16 17.15 30.08
C PHE A 215 1.78 18.56 30.23
N SER A 216 0.95 19.59 30.30
CA SER A 216 1.38 20.99 30.43
C SER A 216 2.06 21.28 31.78
N ARG A 217 1.76 20.49 32.83
CA ARG A 217 2.42 20.58 34.16
C ARG A 217 3.69 19.73 34.24
N GLY A 218 4.09 19.05 33.16
CA GLY A 218 5.27 18.18 33.15
C GLY A 218 5.17 16.97 34.10
N ASN A 219 3.96 16.58 34.49
CA ASN A 219 3.75 15.47 35.43
C ASN A 219 3.77 14.13 34.66
N ARG A 220 4.99 13.61 34.46
CA ARG A 220 5.26 12.41 33.67
C ARG A 220 4.53 11.16 34.18
N GLN A 221 4.47 10.99 35.53
CA GLN A 221 3.80 9.83 36.14
C GLN A 221 2.30 9.80 35.86
N ARG A 222 1.63 10.95 35.80
CA ARG A 222 0.20 11.02 35.58
C ARG A 222 -0.16 10.92 34.08
N THR A 223 0.78 11.25 33.21
CA THR A 223 0.61 11.11 31.76
C THR A 223 0.80 9.66 31.29
N GLU A 224 1.54 8.84 32.05
CA GLU A 224 1.74 7.41 31.74
C GLU A 224 0.61 6.51 32.26
N ILE A 225 -0.25 7.01 33.16
CA ILE A 225 -1.38 6.26 33.76
C ILE A 225 -2.72 6.56 33.05
N LEU A 226 -2.81 7.67 32.33
CA LEU A 226 -3.98 8.07 31.54
C LEU A 226 -3.85 7.58 30.11
#